data_d369f1e057fa30d79e6b2323d6da316b
#
_entry.id   d369f1e057fa30d79e6b2323d6da316b
#
_cell.length_a   1.000
_cell.length_b   1.000
_cell.length_c   1.000
_cell.angle_alpha   90.00
_cell.angle_beta   90.00
_cell.angle_gamma   90.00
#
_symmetry.space_group_name_H-M   'P 1'
#
loop_
_entity.id
_entity.type
_entity.pdbx_description
1 polymer ?
#
loop_
_entity_poly.entity_id
_entity_poly.type
_entity_poly.pdbx_seq_one_letter_code
_entity_poly.pdbx_strand_id
1 'polypeptide(L)'
;VREAINDMQSDKAPGPDVFTGAFFKKYWDVIKFDMMRVIHQLDSLHTYSLHWLNSANIVLLPKKEGAEGIADYRPISLIHAVAKIISKILSIRLAPHMNSLVSNAQSAFIKSRSIHDNFMCVRNLARRLHKCRTPSLLFKLDIRKAFDSVRWEYILDLLRRRGFPPKFRDWIAALLCTSSSRILLNGVPGNPIKHGRGLRQGDPLSPLLFVIAIDTLQQLLELATRKGLLHKIRARGI
;
A
#
# COMPACT_ATOMS: atom_id res chain seq x y z
N VAL A 1 12.10 -7.85 -13.28
CA VAL A 1 10.86 -7.76 -14.10
C VAL A 1 10.18 -9.12 -14.16
N ARG A 2 10.85 -10.16 -14.67
CA ARG A 2 10.28 -11.51 -14.81
C ARG A 2 9.75 -12.06 -13.48
N GLU A 3 10.48 -11.89 -12.39
CA GLU A 3 10.04 -12.24 -11.04
C GLU A 3 8.73 -11.53 -10.66
N ALA A 4 8.63 -10.23 -10.90
CA ALA A 4 7.43 -9.46 -10.62
C ALA A 4 6.21 -9.96 -11.40
N ILE A 5 6.40 -10.33 -12.66
CA ILE A 5 5.35 -10.91 -13.52
C ILE A 5 4.94 -12.31 -13.01
N ASN A 6 5.90 -13.15 -12.65
CA ASN A 6 5.63 -14.50 -12.12
C ASN A 6 4.84 -14.47 -10.80
N ASP A 7 5.09 -13.45 -9.97
CA ASP A 7 4.41 -13.26 -8.68
C ASP A 7 3.02 -12.60 -8.83
N MET A 8 2.64 -12.15 -10.05
CA MET A 8 1.30 -11.66 -10.30
C MET A 8 0.30 -12.82 -10.31
N GLN A 9 -0.88 -12.61 -9.74
CA GLN A 9 -1.97 -13.57 -9.84
C GLN A 9 -2.53 -13.59 -11.27
N SER A 10 -2.70 -14.79 -11.82
CA SER A 10 -3.10 -14.99 -13.23
C SER A 10 -4.52 -14.51 -13.53
N ASP A 11 -5.45 -14.73 -12.58
CA ASP A 11 -6.90 -14.60 -12.79
C ASP A 11 -7.50 -13.32 -12.20
N LYS A 12 -6.66 -12.36 -11.80
CA LYS A 12 -7.18 -11.07 -11.34
C LYS A 12 -7.71 -10.23 -12.50
N ALA A 13 -8.78 -9.49 -12.20
CA ALA A 13 -9.36 -8.52 -13.11
C ALA A 13 -8.29 -7.59 -13.71
N PRO A 14 -8.26 -7.44 -15.05
CA PRO A 14 -7.32 -6.58 -15.75
C PRO A 14 -7.61 -5.09 -15.51
N GLY A 15 -6.65 -4.26 -15.84
CA GLY A 15 -6.79 -2.81 -15.88
C GLY A 15 -7.42 -2.33 -17.21
N PRO A 16 -7.25 -1.03 -17.52
CA PRO A 16 -7.75 -0.44 -18.78
C PRO A 16 -7.18 -1.09 -20.05
N ASP A 17 -6.05 -1.78 -19.95
CA ASP A 17 -5.36 -2.50 -21.01
C ASP A 17 -5.92 -3.88 -21.30
N VAL A 18 -6.89 -4.36 -20.53
CA VAL A 18 -7.55 -5.67 -20.60
C VAL A 18 -6.61 -6.89 -20.50
N PHE A 19 -5.32 -6.70 -20.25
CA PHE A 19 -4.37 -7.79 -20.10
C PHE A 19 -4.28 -8.29 -18.66
N THR A 20 -4.41 -9.62 -18.49
CA THR A 20 -4.28 -10.29 -17.19
C THR A 20 -2.82 -10.67 -16.88
N GLY A 21 -2.55 -11.07 -15.63
CA GLY A 21 -1.25 -11.63 -15.26
C GLY A 21 -0.89 -12.89 -16.07
N ALA A 22 -1.88 -13.70 -16.46
CA ALA A 22 -1.68 -14.86 -17.30
C ALA A 22 -1.09 -14.51 -18.68
N PHE A 23 -1.56 -13.42 -19.29
CA PHE A 23 -1.04 -12.93 -20.57
C PHE A 23 0.46 -12.63 -20.48
N PHE A 24 0.89 -11.84 -19.50
CA PHE A 24 2.30 -11.44 -19.31
C PHE A 24 3.21 -12.64 -19.02
N LYS A 25 2.71 -13.64 -18.29
CA LYS A 25 3.45 -14.88 -18.01
C LYS A 25 3.64 -15.71 -19.28
N LYS A 26 2.55 -15.91 -20.05
CA LYS A 26 2.54 -16.78 -21.23
C LYS A 26 3.35 -16.18 -22.39
N TYR A 27 3.24 -14.88 -22.60
CA TYR A 27 3.85 -14.20 -23.76
C TYR A 27 5.14 -13.44 -23.41
N TRP A 28 5.76 -13.75 -22.25
CA TRP A 28 6.97 -13.05 -21.79
C TRP A 28 8.07 -13.01 -22.85
N ASP A 29 8.35 -14.10 -23.52
CA ASP A 29 9.45 -14.17 -24.50
C ASP A 29 9.21 -13.28 -25.73
N VAL A 30 7.96 -12.96 -26.03
CA VAL A 30 7.58 -12.04 -27.11
C VAL A 30 7.71 -10.59 -26.65
N ILE A 31 7.20 -10.27 -25.46
CA ILE A 31 7.04 -8.87 -24.99
C ILE A 31 8.22 -8.35 -24.16
N LYS A 32 9.18 -9.20 -23.78
CA LYS A 32 10.28 -8.85 -22.86
C LYS A 32 11.09 -7.64 -23.30
N PHE A 33 11.39 -7.50 -24.58
CA PHE A 33 12.17 -6.37 -25.09
C PHE A 33 11.42 -5.04 -24.96
N ASP A 34 10.13 -5.01 -25.26
CA ASP A 34 9.30 -3.81 -25.13
C ASP A 34 9.08 -3.45 -23.65
N MET A 35 8.83 -4.45 -22.82
CA MET A 35 8.73 -4.25 -21.37
C MET A 35 10.01 -3.68 -20.77
N MET A 36 11.18 -4.20 -21.18
CA MET A 36 12.46 -3.67 -20.70
C MET A 36 12.69 -2.25 -21.20
N ARG A 37 12.29 -1.93 -22.44
CA ARG A 37 12.37 -0.57 -22.99
C ARG A 37 11.55 0.42 -22.18
N VAL A 38 10.31 0.08 -21.81
CA VAL A 38 9.46 0.91 -20.95
C VAL A 38 10.08 1.13 -19.57
N ILE A 39 10.66 0.09 -18.97
CA ILE A 39 11.33 0.19 -17.66
C ILE A 39 12.58 1.06 -17.74
N HIS A 40 13.36 0.98 -18.82
CA HIS A 40 14.51 1.85 -19.04
C HIS A 40 14.09 3.32 -19.24
N GLN A 41 12.96 3.59 -19.89
CA GLN A 41 12.40 4.94 -19.98
C GLN A 41 12.04 5.50 -18.60
N LEU A 42 11.47 4.68 -17.73
CA LEU A 42 11.23 5.10 -16.33
C LEU A 42 12.56 5.35 -15.60
N ASP A 43 13.57 4.53 -15.85
CA ASP A 43 14.90 4.66 -15.24
C ASP A 43 15.59 5.99 -15.60
N SER A 44 15.38 6.48 -16.80
CA SER A 44 15.84 7.79 -17.28
C SER A 44 14.88 8.95 -16.93
N LEU A 45 13.83 8.69 -16.16
CA LEU A 45 12.79 9.65 -15.76
C LEU A 45 12.09 10.35 -16.93
N HIS A 46 12.09 9.75 -18.13
CA HIS A 46 11.28 10.19 -19.25
C HIS A 46 9.81 9.82 -19.00
N THR A 47 9.13 10.61 -18.16
CA THR A 47 7.78 10.30 -17.65
C THR A 47 6.65 10.70 -18.61
N TYR A 48 6.93 11.25 -19.78
CA TYR A 48 5.90 11.75 -20.71
C TYR A 48 4.88 10.70 -21.14
N SER A 49 5.29 9.44 -21.28
CA SER A 49 4.39 8.33 -21.62
C SER A 49 3.79 7.63 -20.39
N LEU A 50 4.37 7.84 -19.20
CA LEU A 50 3.95 7.11 -18.00
C LEU A 50 2.51 7.44 -17.58
N HIS A 51 2.02 8.65 -17.82
CA HIS A 51 0.64 9.03 -17.47
C HIS A 51 -0.41 8.20 -18.23
N TRP A 52 -0.11 7.74 -19.46
CA TRP A 52 -0.99 6.84 -20.20
C TRP A 52 -0.99 5.43 -19.59
N LEU A 53 0.18 4.95 -19.20
CA LEU A 53 0.39 3.62 -18.62
C LEU A 53 0.04 3.54 -17.14
N ASN A 54 -0.18 4.68 -16.47
CA ASN A 54 -0.45 4.76 -15.03
C ASN A 54 -1.90 5.18 -14.72
N SER A 55 -2.79 4.82 -15.61
CA SER A 55 -4.24 4.98 -15.43
C SER A 55 -4.85 3.75 -14.74
N ALA A 56 -6.01 3.93 -14.13
CA ALA A 56 -6.79 2.86 -13.53
C ALA A 56 -8.28 3.06 -13.77
N ASN A 57 -9.03 1.97 -13.81
CA ASN A 57 -10.48 2.01 -13.71
C ASN A 57 -10.89 1.74 -12.25
N ILE A 58 -11.74 2.57 -11.67
CA ILE A 58 -12.30 2.34 -10.33
C ILE A 58 -13.61 1.59 -10.47
N VAL A 59 -13.68 0.42 -9.84
CA VAL A 59 -14.91 -0.37 -9.67
C VAL A 59 -15.35 -0.32 -8.21
N LEU A 60 -16.66 -0.33 -7.98
CA LEU A 60 -17.24 -0.34 -6.65
C LEU A 60 -17.60 -1.77 -6.25
N LEU A 61 -16.95 -2.31 -5.23
CA LEU A 61 -17.28 -3.62 -4.67
C LEU A 61 -18.08 -3.46 -3.38
N PRO A 62 -19.24 -4.12 -3.23
CA PRO A 62 -20.04 -4.05 -2.02
C PRO A 62 -19.27 -4.63 -0.83
N LYS A 63 -19.36 -4.00 0.32
CA LYS A 63 -18.80 -4.47 1.60
C LYS A 63 -19.69 -5.50 2.28
N LYS A 64 -20.97 -5.52 1.95
CA LYS A 64 -22.03 -6.37 2.53
C LYS A 64 -23.09 -6.65 1.48
N GLU A 65 -23.86 -7.69 1.67
CA GLU A 65 -25.10 -7.92 0.91
C GLU A 65 -26.09 -6.77 1.17
N GLY A 66 -26.89 -6.40 0.16
CA GLY A 66 -27.84 -5.29 0.26
C GLY A 66 -27.18 -3.93 0.42
N ALA A 67 -26.00 -3.72 -0.19
CA ALA A 67 -25.36 -2.39 -0.19
C ALA A 67 -26.19 -1.39 -1.01
N GLU A 68 -26.72 -0.35 -0.38
CA GLU A 68 -27.57 0.68 -1.01
C GLU A 68 -26.82 2.01 -1.18
N GLY A 69 -26.06 2.42 -0.16
CA GLY A 69 -25.34 3.69 -0.17
C GLY A 69 -23.92 3.58 -0.69
N ILE A 70 -23.39 4.65 -1.29
CA ILE A 70 -21.99 4.68 -1.78
C ILE A 70 -20.95 4.38 -0.69
N ALA A 71 -21.26 4.67 0.57
CA ALA A 71 -20.43 4.34 1.72
C ALA A 71 -20.31 2.82 1.98
N ASP A 72 -21.25 2.03 1.48
CA ASP A 72 -21.27 0.57 1.58
C ASP A 72 -20.36 -0.11 0.55
N TYR A 73 -19.74 0.64 -0.33
CA TYR A 73 -18.85 0.11 -1.36
C TYR A 73 -17.38 0.42 -1.05
N ARG A 74 -16.49 -0.43 -1.56
CA ARG A 74 -15.05 -0.21 -1.60
C ARG A 74 -14.65 0.17 -3.02
N PRO A 75 -14.00 1.31 -3.24
CA PRO A 75 -13.42 1.64 -4.53
C PRO A 75 -12.15 0.78 -4.73
N ILE A 76 -12.14 -0.06 -5.75
CA ILE A 76 -10.98 -0.87 -6.13
C ILE A 76 -10.43 -0.34 -7.44
N SER A 77 -9.13 -0.04 -7.47
CA SER A 77 -8.44 0.42 -8.66
C SER A 77 -7.95 -0.77 -9.50
N LEU A 78 -8.54 -0.93 -10.68
CA LEU A 78 -8.05 -1.84 -11.72
C LEU A 78 -6.97 -1.09 -12.50
N ILE A 79 -5.72 -1.30 -12.10
CA ILE A 79 -4.57 -0.55 -12.60
C ILE A 79 -4.05 -1.17 -13.89
N HIS A 80 -3.63 -0.34 -14.84
CA HIS A 80 -2.94 -0.75 -16.05
C HIS A 80 -1.76 -1.70 -15.73
N ALA A 81 -1.67 -2.81 -16.45
CA ALA A 81 -0.74 -3.89 -16.09
C ALA A 81 0.72 -3.45 -16.01
N VAL A 82 1.17 -2.58 -16.92
CA VAL A 82 2.55 -2.08 -16.93
C VAL A 82 2.86 -1.30 -15.64
N ALA A 83 1.99 -0.36 -15.22
CA ALA A 83 2.17 0.36 -13.97
C ALA A 83 2.15 -0.59 -12.76
N LYS A 84 1.29 -1.60 -12.79
CA LYS A 84 1.22 -2.63 -11.76
C LYS A 84 2.49 -3.47 -11.68
N ILE A 85 3.10 -3.81 -12.83
CA ILE A 85 4.39 -4.52 -12.89
C ILE A 85 5.51 -3.64 -12.30
N ILE A 86 5.56 -2.35 -12.65
CA ILE A 86 6.53 -1.41 -12.10
C ILE A 86 6.37 -1.29 -10.58
N SER A 87 5.16 -1.06 -10.10
CA SER A 87 4.85 -1.04 -8.65
C SER A 87 5.24 -2.34 -7.96
N LYS A 88 5.04 -3.49 -8.62
CA LYS A 88 5.42 -4.79 -8.10
C LYS A 88 6.93 -4.95 -7.98
N ILE A 89 7.69 -4.49 -8.98
CA ILE A 89 9.17 -4.47 -8.93
C ILE A 89 9.66 -3.68 -7.72
N LEU A 90 9.10 -2.48 -7.52
CA LEU A 90 9.47 -1.63 -6.37
C LEU A 90 9.06 -2.28 -5.05
N SER A 91 7.89 -2.92 -4.98
CA SER A 91 7.45 -3.62 -3.77
C SER A 91 8.34 -4.81 -3.43
N ILE A 92 8.79 -5.60 -4.42
CA ILE A 92 9.74 -6.71 -4.22
C ILE A 92 11.08 -6.20 -3.69
N ARG A 93 11.57 -5.07 -4.19
CA ARG A 93 12.79 -4.44 -3.70
C ARG A 93 12.64 -3.86 -2.30
N LEU A 94 11.48 -3.34 -1.95
CA LEU A 94 11.20 -2.73 -0.64
C LEU A 94 10.95 -3.78 0.46
N ALA A 95 10.24 -4.86 0.11
CA ALA A 95 9.77 -5.86 1.08
C ALA A 95 10.85 -6.44 2.01
N PRO A 96 12.08 -6.77 1.56
CA PRO A 96 13.14 -7.28 2.45
C PRO A 96 13.57 -6.30 3.54
N HIS A 97 13.43 -5.00 3.28
CA HIS A 97 13.85 -3.93 4.20
C HIS A 97 12.76 -3.53 5.21
N MET A 98 11.52 -4.00 5.03
CA MET A 98 10.40 -3.58 5.88
C MET A 98 10.62 -3.88 7.37
N ASN A 99 11.29 -4.98 7.71
CA ASN A 99 11.56 -5.33 9.10
C ASN A 99 12.47 -4.33 9.82
N SER A 100 13.39 -3.69 9.11
CA SER A 100 14.28 -2.65 9.65
C SER A 100 13.69 -1.25 9.57
N LEU A 101 12.74 -1.03 8.67
CA LEU A 101 12.14 0.27 8.41
C LEU A 101 11.00 0.61 9.36
N VAL A 102 10.30 -0.38 9.91
CA VAL A 102 9.11 -0.15 10.74
C VAL A 102 9.21 -0.87 12.08
N SER A 103 8.54 -0.33 13.07
CA SER A 103 8.52 -0.83 14.44
C SER A 103 8.00 -2.28 14.52
N ASN A 104 8.39 -3.00 15.57
CA ASN A 104 7.92 -4.38 15.79
C ASN A 104 6.41 -4.47 16.11
N ALA A 105 5.80 -3.37 16.53
CA ALA A 105 4.36 -3.31 16.78
C ALA A 105 3.52 -3.37 15.49
N GLN A 106 4.09 -3.01 14.35
CA GLN A 106 3.43 -3.08 13.04
C GLN A 106 3.57 -4.48 12.44
N SER A 107 2.45 -5.13 12.15
CA SER A 107 2.44 -6.49 11.58
C SER A 107 1.74 -6.61 10.22
N ALA A 108 0.89 -5.65 9.85
CA ALA A 108 0.18 -5.71 8.58
C ALA A 108 1.13 -5.59 7.38
N PHE A 109 0.88 -6.37 6.33
CA PHE A 109 1.62 -6.36 5.05
C PHE A 109 3.12 -6.69 5.11
N ILE A 110 3.63 -7.18 6.23
CA ILE A 110 5.02 -7.61 6.40
C ILE A 110 5.05 -9.14 6.44
N LYS A 111 5.72 -9.76 5.47
CA LYS A 111 5.67 -11.21 5.23
C LYS A 111 6.05 -12.07 6.44
N SER A 112 6.96 -11.59 7.28
CA SER A 112 7.47 -12.31 8.45
C SER A 112 6.66 -12.06 9.73
N ARG A 113 5.57 -11.26 9.68
CA ARG A 113 4.79 -10.86 10.85
C ARG A 113 3.33 -11.29 10.72
N SER A 114 2.72 -11.58 11.87
CA SER A 114 1.32 -12.02 11.94
C SER A 114 0.44 -11.00 12.66
N ILE A 115 -0.67 -10.61 12.05
CA ILE A 115 -1.71 -9.81 12.71
C ILE A 115 -2.32 -10.57 13.88
N HIS A 116 -2.36 -11.91 13.79
CA HIS A 116 -2.88 -12.76 14.85
C HIS A 116 -2.06 -12.62 16.15
N ASP A 117 -0.74 -12.47 16.05
CA ASP A 117 0.12 -12.29 17.22
C ASP A 117 -0.20 -10.99 17.97
N ASN A 118 -0.47 -9.90 17.24
CA ASN A 118 -0.92 -8.65 17.86
C ASN A 118 -2.27 -8.81 18.56
N PHE A 119 -3.21 -9.52 17.91
CA PHE A 119 -4.50 -9.81 18.54
C PHE A 119 -4.34 -10.63 19.83
N MET A 120 -3.51 -11.68 19.80
CA MET A 120 -3.24 -12.50 20.96
C MET A 120 -2.55 -11.72 22.09
N CYS A 121 -1.64 -10.83 21.76
CA CYS A 121 -0.99 -9.93 22.72
C CYS A 121 -2.04 -9.05 23.42
N VAL A 122 -2.90 -8.37 22.69
CA VAL A 122 -3.96 -7.52 23.25
C VAL A 122 -4.93 -8.34 24.11
N ARG A 123 -5.37 -9.50 23.63
CA ARG A 123 -6.28 -10.41 24.34
C ARG A 123 -5.68 -10.87 25.66
N ASN A 124 -4.41 -11.30 25.66
CA ASN A 124 -3.73 -11.78 26.85
C ASN A 124 -3.52 -10.66 27.87
N LEU A 125 -3.14 -9.47 27.38
CA LEU A 125 -3.02 -8.28 28.23
C LEU A 125 -4.35 -7.91 28.87
N ALA A 126 -5.43 -7.86 28.10
CA ALA A 126 -6.77 -7.54 28.61
C ALA A 126 -7.24 -8.54 29.67
N ARG A 127 -7.05 -9.84 29.44
CA ARG A 127 -7.35 -10.89 30.42
C ARG A 127 -6.56 -10.72 31.73
N ARG A 128 -5.28 -10.39 31.63
CA ARG A 128 -4.42 -10.16 32.77
C ARG A 128 -4.87 -8.95 33.59
N LEU A 129 -5.12 -7.81 32.93
CA LEU A 129 -5.57 -6.59 33.59
C LEU A 129 -6.92 -6.82 34.28
N HIS A 130 -7.82 -7.56 33.67
CA HIS A 130 -9.09 -7.96 34.25
C HIS A 130 -8.89 -8.83 35.51
N LYS A 131 -8.04 -9.88 35.42
CA LYS A 131 -7.73 -10.75 36.56
C LYS A 131 -7.10 -9.99 37.72
N CYS A 132 -6.25 -9.01 37.45
CA CYS A 132 -5.62 -8.15 38.44
C CYS A 132 -6.51 -7.00 38.92
N ARG A 133 -7.77 -6.92 38.45
CA ARG A 133 -8.71 -5.82 38.76
C ARG A 133 -8.10 -4.43 38.53
N THR A 134 -7.22 -4.30 37.53
CA THR A 134 -6.57 -3.04 37.18
C THR A 134 -7.49 -2.25 36.23
N PRO A 135 -7.99 -1.06 36.64
CA PRO A 135 -8.79 -0.20 35.77
C PRO A 135 -8.01 0.11 34.50
N SER A 136 -8.59 -0.17 33.34
CA SER A 136 -7.90 -0.06 32.07
C SER A 136 -8.87 0.32 30.95
N LEU A 137 -8.39 1.10 30.00
CA LEU A 137 -9.12 1.50 28.80
C LEU A 137 -8.44 0.91 27.55
N LEU A 138 -9.19 0.18 26.74
CA LEU A 138 -8.76 -0.23 25.40
C LEU A 138 -9.22 0.83 24.39
N PHE A 139 -8.26 1.58 23.85
CA PHE A 139 -8.54 2.60 22.84
C PHE A 139 -8.22 2.06 21.44
N LYS A 140 -9.24 1.90 20.60
CA LYS A 140 -9.13 1.47 19.21
C LYS A 140 -9.27 2.68 18.30
N LEU A 141 -8.22 2.96 17.53
CA LEU A 141 -8.22 4.00 16.50
C LEU A 141 -8.54 3.38 15.13
N ASP A 142 -9.48 3.98 14.42
CA ASP A 142 -9.76 3.67 13.01
C ASP A 142 -9.61 4.94 12.17
N ILE A 143 -8.71 4.90 11.20
CA ILE A 143 -8.43 6.05 10.34
C ILE A 143 -9.36 6.00 9.13
N ARG A 144 -10.34 6.92 9.12
CA ARG A 144 -11.27 7.06 8.00
C ARG A 144 -10.52 7.38 6.71
N LYS A 145 -10.78 6.61 5.63
CA LYS A 145 -10.16 6.78 4.32
C LYS A 145 -8.62 6.82 4.39
N ALA A 146 -8.04 5.91 5.18
CA ALA A 146 -6.61 5.91 5.50
C ALA A 146 -5.72 6.01 4.26
N PHE A 147 -5.96 5.16 3.24
CA PHE A 147 -5.19 5.18 2.00
C PHE A 147 -5.37 6.47 1.20
N ASP A 148 -6.59 7.01 1.14
CA ASP A 148 -6.90 8.20 0.33
C ASP A 148 -6.39 9.51 0.96
N SER A 149 -6.13 9.50 2.28
CA SER A 149 -5.70 10.70 3.03
C SER A 149 -4.21 10.95 3.02
N VAL A 150 -3.38 9.98 2.63
CA VAL A 150 -1.93 10.08 2.68
C VAL A 150 -1.42 11.14 1.69
N ARG A 151 -0.66 12.11 2.18
CA ARG A 151 -0.04 13.16 1.36
C ARG A 151 1.26 12.65 0.75
N TRP A 152 1.46 12.88 -0.53
CA TRP A 152 2.64 12.41 -1.26
C TRP A 152 3.93 13.06 -0.80
N GLU A 153 3.88 14.38 -0.53
CA GLU A 153 5.03 15.13 -0.01
C GLU A 153 5.52 14.51 1.31
N TYR A 154 4.57 14.12 2.16
CA TYR A 154 4.89 13.45 3.42
C TYR A 154 5.59 12.10 3.20
N ILE A 155 5.10 11.26 2.29
CA ILE A 155 5.75 9.97 1.96
C ILE A 155 7.16 10.22 1.43
N LEU A 156 7.33 11.13 0.48
CA LEU A 156 8.62 11.40 -0.16
C LEU A 156 9.64 11.99 0.83
N ASP A 157 9.21 12.91 1.73
CA ASP A 157 10.07 13.42 2.79
C ASP A 157 10.45 12.32 3.80
N LEU A 158 9.50 11.46 4.17
CA LEU A 158 9.74 10.34 5.06
C LEU A 158 10.76 9.35 4.47
N LEU A 159 10.62 8.99 3.19
CA LEU A 159 11.58 8.14 2.49
C LEU A 159 12.96 8.80 2.44
N ARG A 160 13.03 10.12 2.19
CA ARG A 160 14.28 10.87 2.23
C ARG A 160 14.95 10.80 3.60
N ARG A 161 14.19 11.06 4.68
CA ARG A 161 14.69 11.01 6.07
C ARG A 161 15.15 9.60 6.49
N ARG A 162 14.54 8.57 5.93
CA ARG A 162 14.93 7.17 6.17
C ARG A 162 16.09 6.68 5.28
N GLY A 163 16.73 7.57 4.52
CA GLY A 163 17.94 7.29 3.73
C GLY A 163 17.70 6.53 2.42
N PHE A 164 16.48 6.54 1.90
CA PHE A 164 16.22 5.91 0.59
C PHE A 164 16.99 6.62 -0.53
N PRO A 165 17.59 5.87 -1.48
CA PRO A 165 18.30 6.44 -2.60
C PRO A 165 17.44 7.41 -3.41
N PRO A 166 17.99 8.51 -3.95
CA PRO A 166 17.25 9.48 -4.76
C PRO A 166 16.47 8.80 -5.88
N LYS A 167 17.11 7.97 -6.67
CA LYS A 167 16.50 7.24 -7.79
C LYS A 167 15.25 6.44 -7.40
N PHE A 168 15.27 5.76 -6.25
CA PHE A 168 14.11 5.01 -5.75
C PHE A 168 12.94 5.94 -5.39
N ARG A 169 13.25 7.09 -4.78
CA ARG A 169 12.25 8.12 -4.43
C ARG A 169 11.66 8.76 -5.68
N ASP A 170 12.48 9.01 -6.70
CA ASP A 170 12.05 9.60 -7.96
C ASP A 170 11.11 8.66 -8.73
N TRP A 171 11.36 7.35 -8.71
CA TRP A 171 10.42 6.36 -9.27
C TRP A 171 9.08 6.34 -8.54
N ILE A 172 9.10 6.43 -7.21
CA ILE A 172 7.86 6.51 -6.42
C ILE A 172 7.14 7.83 -6.75
N ALA A 173 7.84 8.95 -6.79
CA ALA A 173 7.28 10.25 -7.16
C ALA A 173 6.64 10.20 -8.56
N ALA A 174 7.33 9.63 -9.55
CA ALA A 174 6.81 9.47 -10.90
C ALA A 174 5.52 8.65 -10.93
N LEU A 175 5.46 7.51 -10.22
CA LEU A 175 4.24 6.69 -10.12
C LEU A 175 3.09 7.42 -9.42
N LEU A 176 3.36 8.20 -8.39
CA LEU A 176 2.34 8.96 -7.69
C LEU A 176 1.81 10.11 -8.57
N CYS A 177 2.70 10.98 -9.06
CA CYS A 177 2.34 12.20 -9.78
C CYS A 177 1.70 11.98 -11.17
N THR A 178 1.99 10.85 -11.82
CA THR A 178 1.40 10.50 -13.12
C THR A 178 0.11 9.70 -12.99
N SER A 179 -0.32 9.39 -11.77
CA SER A 179 -1.47 8.52 -11.53
C SER A 179 -2.80 9.22 -11.84
N SER A 180 -3.69 8.49 -12.50
CA SER A 180 -5.06 8.91 -12.76
C SER A 180 -6.03 7.74 -12.63
N SER A 181 -7.31 8.05 -12.48
CA SER A 181 -8.36 7.05 -12.47
C SER A 181 -9.59 7.51 -13.22
N ARG A 182 -10.39 6.54 -13.70
CA ARG A 182 -11.72 6.76 -14.26
C ARG A 182 -12.71 5.90 -13.49
N ILE A 183 -13.84 6.45 -13.11
CA ILE A 183 -14.90 5.68 -12.47
C ILE A 183 -15.60 4.87 -13.55
N LEU A 184 -15.69 3.56 -13.34
CA LEU A 184 -16.40 2.65 -14.24
C LEU A 184 -17.86 2.56 -13.78
N LEU A 185 -18.77 3.06 -14.61
CA LEU A 185 -20.20 2.98 -14.36
C LEU A 185 -20.85 2.14 -15.48
N ASN A 186 -21.47 1.03 -15.09
CA ASN A 186 -22.08 0.08 -16.04
C ASN A 186 -21.14 -0.34 -17.19
N GLY A 187 -19.85 -0.54 -16.88
CA GLY A 187 -18.85 -0.92 -17.86
C GLY A 187 -18.26 0.24 -18.68
N VAL A 188 -18.79 1.47 -18.56
CA VAL A 188 -18.33 2.64 -19.29
C VAL A 188 -17.42 3.49 -18.42
N PRO A 189 -16.16 3.77 -18.84
CA PRO A 189 -15.25 4.63 -18.10
C PRO A 189 -15.65 6.11 -18.25
N GLY A 190 -15.78 6.79 -17.12
CA GLY A 190 -16.02 8.23 -17.06
C GLY A 190 -14.80 9.08 -17.39
N ASN A 191 -14.87 10.38 -17.09
CA ASN A 191 -13.78 11.31 -17.30
C ASN A 191 -12.56 10.98 -16.41
N PRO A 192 -11.33 11.24 -16.88
CA PRO A 192 -10.11 10.99 -16.12
C PRO A 192 -10.01 11.97 -14.93
N ILE A 193 -9.72 11.42 -13.75
CA ILE A 193 -9.48 12.13 -12.51
C ILE A 193 -8.00 12.01 -12.19
N LYS A 194 -7.26 13.10 -12.20
CA LYS A 194 -5.87 13.14 -11.73
C LYS A 194 -5.84 13.08 -10.21
N HIS A 195 -4.95 12.26 -9.67
CA HIS A 195 -4.75 12.21 -8.23
C HIS A 195 -3.81 13.34 -7.78
N GLY A 196 -4.06 13.88 -6.59
CA GLY A 196 -3.20 14.86 -5.92
C GLY A 196 -2.69 14.37 -4.57
N ARG A 197 -3.21 13.24 -4.09
CA ARG A 197 -2.84 12.57 -2.83
C ARG A 197 -3.41 11.16 -2.81
N GLY A 198 -3.09 10.41 -1.76
CA GLY A 198 -3.60 9.07 -1.53
C GLY A 198 -2.81 7.98 -2.23
N LEU A 199 -3.09 6.75 -1.84
CA LEU A 199 -2.50 5.52 -2.36
C LEU A 199 -3.60 4.65 -2.95
N ARG A 200 -3.38 4.10 -4.14
CA ARG A 200 -4.40 3.30 -4.84
C ARG A 200 -4.62 1.95 -4.14
N GLN A 201 -5.89 1.61 -3.88
CA GLN A 201 -6.28 0.28 -3.42
C GLN A 201 -6.19 -0.71 -4.57
N GLY A 202 -5.32 -1.73 -4.42
CA GLY A 202 -5.02 -2.70 -5.47
C GLY A 202 -3.63 -2.55 -6.10
N ASP A 203 -2.90 -1.50 -5.75
CA ASP A 203 -1.50 -1.31 -6.13
C ASP A 203 -0.59 -2.13 -5.20
N PRO A 204 0.37 -2.93 -5.75
CA PRO A 204 1.26 -3.76 -4.94
C PRO A 204 2.22 -2.98 -4.00
N LEU A 205 2.59 -1.76 -4.35
CA LEU A 205 3.50 -0.92 -3.55
C LEU A 205 2.77 -0.13 -2.46
N SER A 206 1.52 0.25 -2.71
CA SER A 206 0.71 1.10 -1.83
C SER A 206 0.62 0.61 -0.38
N PRO A 207 0.41 -0.69 -0.09
CA PRO A 207 0.38 -1.18 1.30
C PRO A 207 1.70 -0.96 2.04
N LEU A 208 2.84 -1.15 1.39
CA LEU A 208 4.15 -0.98 2.03
C LEU A 208 4.43 0.51 2.31
N LEU A 209 4.11 1.40 1.38
CA LEU A 209 4.22 2.85 1.59
C LEU A 209 3.29 3.32 2.71
N PHE A 210 2.08 2.79 2.78
CA PHE A 210 1.14 3.09 3.86
C PHE A 210 1.69 2.67 5.22
N VAL A 211 2.23 1.46 5.32
CA VAL A 211 2.83 0.95 6.57
C VAL A 211 4.00 1.82 7.03
N ILE A 212 4.86 2.26 6.11
CA ILE A 212 5.96 3.19 6.42
C ILE A 212 5.40 4.53 6.92
N ALA A 213 4.33 5.04 6.30
CA ALA A 213 3.71 6.30 6.68
C ALA A 213 3.07 6.25 8.07
N ILE A 214 2.31 5.17 8.37
CA ILE A 214 1.60 5.04 9.66
C ILE A 214 2.53 4.70 10.82
N ASP A 215 3.69 4.11 10.56
CA ASP A 215 4.68 3.79 11.60
C ASP A 215 5.18 5.04 12.36
N THR A 216 5.05 6.22 11.75
CA THR A 216 5.37 7.49 12.43
C THR A 216 4.48 7.72 13.64
N LEU A 217 3.22 7.26 13.62
CA LEU A 217 2.34 7.32 14.78
C LEU A 217 2.93 6.50 15.95
N GLN A 218 3.45 5.31 15.67
CA GLN A 218 4.12 4.50 16.69
C GLN A 218 5.35 5.22 17.27
N GLN A 219 6.15 5.87 16.43
CA GLN A 219 7.30 6.67 16.88
C GLN A 219 6.89 7.85 17.76
N LEU A 220 5.76 8.48 17.48
CA LEU A 220 5.19 9.54 18.33
C LEU A 220 4.73 8.99 19.68
N LEU A 221 4.11 7.82 19.73
CA LEU A 221 3.72 7.15 20.97
C LEU A 221 4.95 6.77 21.82
N GLU A 222 6.02 6.30 21.18
CA GLU A 222 7.27 6.01 21.84
C GLU A 222 7.95 7.29 22.40
N LEU A 223 7.90 8.38 21.64
CA LEU A 223 8.40 9.68 22.11
C LEU A 223 7.59 10.19 23.32
N ALA A 224 6.26 10.08 23.26
CA ALA A 224 5.38 10.43 24.38
C ALA A 224 5.71 9.59 25.62
N THR A 225 5.99 8.31 25.44
CA THR A 225 6.42 7.43 26.54
C THR A 225 7.77 7.86 27.12
N ARG A 226 8.76 8.19 26.27
CA ARG A 226 10.06 8.68 26.73
C ARG A 226 9.97 10.02 27.49
N LYS A 227 9.02 10.86 27.12
CA LYS A 227 8.74 12.13 27.80
C LYS A 227 7.85 12.00 29.05
N GLY A 228 7.47 10.78 29.44
CA GLY A 228 6.62 10.54 30.60
C GLY A 228 5.14 10.91 30.42
N LEU A 229 4.71 11.25 29.20
CA LEU A 229 3.30 11.54 28.89
C LEU A 229 2.44 10.27 28.82
N LEU A 230 3.07 9.15 28.48
CA LEU A 230 2.46 7.82 28.47
C LEU A 230 3.30 6.87 29.32
N HIS A 231 2.65 6.01 30.08
CA HIS A 231 3.31 4.99 30.87
C HIS A 231 3.15 3.61 30.22
N LYS A 232 4.25 2.87 30.14
CA LYS A 232 4.21 1.47 29.71
C LYS A 232 3.43 0.63 30.71
N ILE A 233 2.54 -0.20 30.24
CA ILE A 233 1.90 -1.20 31.09
C ILE A 233 2.98 -2.21 31.49
N ARG A 234 3.33 -2.25 32.78
CA ARG A 234 4.29 -3.22 33.30
C ARG A 234 3.62 -4.58 33.41
N ALA A 235 3.84 -5.42 32.41
CA ALA A 235 3.50 -6.84 32.51
C ALA A 235 4.62 -7.54 33.27
N ARG A 236 4.47 -7.71 34.63
CA ARG A 236 5.38 -8.59 35.40
C ARG A 236 5.23 -9.99 34.82
N GLY A 237 6.32 -10.55 34.23
CA GLY A 237 6.40 -11.95 33.77
C GLY A 237 6.11 -12.21 32.30
N ILE A 238 6.58 -11.36 31.36
CA ILE A 238 6.90 -11.71 29.95
C ILE A 238 8.38 -11.38 29.76
#